data_d4772fae626aa1df8f4cafab6443532d
#
_entry.id   d4772fae626aa1df8f4cafab6443532d
#
_cell.length_a   1.000
_cell.length_b   1.000
_cell.length_c   1.000
_cell.angle_alpha   90.00
_cell.angle_beta   90.00
_cell.angle_gamma   90.00
#
_symmetry.space_group_name_H-M   'P 1'
#
loop_
_entity.id
_entity.type
_entity.pdbx_description
1 polymer ?
#
loop_
_entity_poly.entity_id
_entity_poly.type
_entity_poly.pdbx_seq_one_letter_code
_entity_poly.pdbx_strand_id
1 'polypeptide(L)'
;FFFAMCHLSLSEKDYPEPELIEGDIVLDESTAFAVVDTKSSGKRRRKREVPGNRIELWNNAVIPYVISDKMGIKGRKVIRKAFRNLARRTCVTFIPKQAYHNDYVKFIAARKGCYSSIGRKGGEQVVSLGDGCLDRGHVIHEIMHALGFFHEHSRFDRDKYVKVLWWNIQRGMERNFLSYSHYPVDSVNEPYDLFSIMHYDNKAFSRNGQDTMQSRKNPYLRFGRHRSLSQVDIKQLTKLYNCPTPPRRSRGFCYNKYSRCSSYAATSDACEKSYEFMKIYCSKACGFC
;
A
#
# COMPACT_ATOMS: atom_id res chain seq x y z
N PHE A 1 11.13 -38.44 21.59
CA PHE A 1 11.95 -37.28 21.27
C PHE A 1 11.10 -36.26 20.53
N PHE A 2 10.50 -35.30 21.25
CA PHE A 2 9.83 -34.16 20.65
C PHE A 2 10.87 -33.10 20.30
N PHE A 3 11.12 -32.89 19.04
CA PHE A 3 11.85 -31.71 18.58
C PHE A 3 10.93 -30.49 18.69
N ALA A 4 11.09 -29.71 19.74
CA ALA A 4 10.54 -28.37 19.81
C ALA A 4 11.28 -27.51 18.80
N MET A 5 10.66 -27.22 17.63
CA MET A 5 11.13 -26.18 16.75
C MET A 5 10.99 -24.85 17.45
N CYS A 6 12.08 -24.38 18.01
CA CYS A 6 12.21 -23.03 18.54
C CYS A 6 12.18 -22.07 17.35
N HIS A 7 10.99 -21.48 17.06
CA HIS A 7 10.91 -20.34 16.16
C HIS A 7 11.60 -19.16 16.87
N LEU A 8 12.88 -18.98 16.58
CA LEU A 8 13.57 -17.73 16.90
C LEU A 8 12.84 -16.59 16.15
N SER A 9 12.04 -15.83 16.87
CA SER A 9 11.52 -14.57 16.33
C SER A 9 12.69 -13.61 16.21
N LEU A 10 13.09 -13.30 14.96
CA LEU A 10 14.07 -12.27 14.67
C LEU A 10 13.68 -10.97 15.38
N SER A 11 14.61 -10.32 16.04
CA SER A 11 14.36 -8.97 16.58
C SER A 11 14.15 -8.00 15.40
N GLU A 12 13.37 -6.94 15.58
CA GLU A 12 13.15 -5.96 14.48
C GLU A 12 14.44 -5.26 14.02
N LYS A 13 15.50 -5.32 14.83
CA LYS A 13 16.83 -4.85 14.47
C LYS A 13 17.57 -5.79 13.52
N ASP A 14 17.11 -7.04 13.43
CA ASP A 14 17.72 -8.12 12.67
C ASP A 14 17.08 -8.33 11.29
N TYR A 15 16.04 -7.54 10.94
CA TYR A 15 15.56 -7.52 9.57
C TYR A 15 16.64 -6.92 8.67
N PRO A 16 17.13 -7.66 7.66
CA PRO A 16 18.09 -7.13 6.71
C PRO A 16 17.47 -5.92 5.99
N GLU A 17 18.28 -4.89 5.77
CA GLU A 17 17.83 -3.75 4.95
C GLU A 17 17.60 -4.27 3.52
N PRO A 18 16.37 -4.17 2.97
CA PRO A 18 16.12 -4.65 1.62
C PRO A 18 16.75 -3.72 0.59
N GLU A 19 17.06 -4.25 -0.58
CA GLU A 19 17.29 -3.39 -1.74
C GLU A 19 15.97 -2.76 -2.17
N LEU A 20 15.97 -1.45 -2.40
CA LEU A 20 14.77 -0.69 -2.75
C LEU A 20 14.86 -0.14 -4.17
N ILE A 21 13.73 -0.17 -4.85
CA ILE A 21 13.48 0.59 -6.08
C ILE A 21 12.47 1.69 -5.79
N GLU A 22 12.53 2.78 -6.56
CA GLU A 22 11.66 3.94 -6.34
C GLU A 22 11.63 4.43 -4.88
N GLY A 23 12.69 4.15 -4.13
CA GLY A 23 12.93 4.67 -2.77
C GLY A 23 12.26 3.92 -1.63
N ASP A 24 11.17 3.18 -1.87
CA ASP A 24 10.34 2.53 -0.84
C ASP A 24 9.71 1.19 -1.25
N ILE A 25 9.94 0.73 -2.49
CA ILE A 25 9.46 -0.57 -2.96
C ILE A 25 10.59 -1.60 -2.79
N VAL A 26 10.32 -2.68 -2.08
CA VAL A 26 11.27 -3.80 -1.94
C VAL A 26 11.51 -4.45 -3.29
N LEU A 27 12.80 -4.53 -3.69
CA LEU A 27 13.22 -5.23 -4.90
C LEU A 27 13.18 -6.74 -4.66
N ASP A 28 12.31 -7.43 -5.37
CA ASP A 28 12.22 -8.88 -5.41
C ASP A 28 12.04 -9.35 -6.86
N GLU A 29 11.96 -10.66 -7.09
CA GLU A 29 11.85 -11.22 -8.43
C GLU A 29 10.68 -10.63 -9.23
N SER A 30 9.53 -10.38 -8.59
CA SER A 30 8.34 -9.85 -9.26
C SER A 30 8.48 -8.36 -9.61
N THR A 31 9.11 -7.58 -8.76
CA THR A 31 9.38 -6.15 -8.99
C THR A 31 10.56 -5.95 -9.94
N ALA A 32 11.60 -6.79 -9.85
CA ALA A 32 12.74 -6.77 -10.77
C ALA A 32 12.30 -6.99 -12.23
N PHE A 33 11.36 -7.90 -12.46
CA PHE A 33 10.83 -8.16 -13.81
C PHE A 33 10.10 -6.95 -14.38
N ALA A 34 9.30 -6.28 -13.60
CA ALA A 34 8.58 -5.05 -14.00
C ALA A 34 9.54 -3.95 -14.45
N VAL A 35 10.73 -3.86 -13.82
CA VAL A 35 11.76 -2.85 -14.10
C VAL A 35 12.61 -3.20 -15.34
N VAL A 36 12.88 -4.49 -15.57
CA VAL A 36 13.81 -4.92 -16.66
C VAL A 36 13.20 -4.85 -18.05
N ASP A 37 11.88 -4.97 -18.20
CA ASP A 37 11.22 -4.99 -19.52
C ASP A 37 11.22 -3.63 -20.24
N THR A 38 11.81 -2.58 -19.64
CA THR A 38 11.93 -1.25 -20.24
C THR A 38 12.95 -1.17 -21.40
N LYS A 39 13.82 -2.18 -21.59
CA LYS A 39 14.93 -2.13 -22.55
C LYS A 39 14.67 -2.86 -23.88
N SER A 40 13.58 -3.57 -24.07
CA SER A 40 13.29 -4.26 -25.31
C SER A 40 12.30 -3.51 -26.19
N SER A 41 12.73 -2.37 -26.73
CA SER A 41 12.06 -1.70 -27.83
C SER A 41 12.24 -2.51 -29.13
N GLY A 42 11.17 -3.06 -29.67
CA GLY A 42 11.09 -3.40 -31.06
C GLY A 42 11.11 -4.87 -31.47
N LYS A 43 10.14 -5.64 -30.99
CA LYS A 43 9.44 -6.69 -31.79
C LYS A 43 8.39 -7.34 -30.89
N ARG A 44 7.12 -7.19 -31.24
CA ARG A 44 5.99 -7.89 -30.60
C ARG A 44 6.20 -9.41 -30.70
N ARG A 45 6.89 -9.99 -29.73
CA ARG A 45 6.77 -11.42 -29.45
C ARG A 45 5.80 -11.51 -28.27
N ARG A 46 4.62 -12.12 -28.49
CA ARG A 46 3.81 -12.67 -27.41
C ARG A 46 4.71 -13.64 -26.62
N LYS A 47 5.40 -13.12 -25.58
CA LYS A 47 6.05 -13.99 -24.61
C LYS A 47 4.96 -14.68 -23.84
N ARG A 48 5.03 -16.02 -23.77
CA ARG A 48 4.27 -16.82 -22.79
C ARG A 48 4.50 -16.18 -21.44
N GLU A 49 3.40 -15.89 -20.73
CA GLU A 49 3.46 -15.49 -19.33
C GLU A 49 4.25 -16.57 -18.57
N VAL A 50 5.39 -16.17 -18.00
CA VAL A 50 6.15 -17.07 -17.14
C VAL A 50 5.42 -17.13 -15.80
N PRO A 51 5.08 -18.31 -15.27
CA PRO A 51 4.52 -18.42 -13.92
C PRO A 51 5.49 -17.77 -12.93
N GLY A 52 5.00 -16.85 -12.10
CA GLY A 52 5.80 -16.08 -11.13
C GLY A 52 5.89 -14.57 -11.41
N ASN A 53 5.50 -14.10 -12.59
CA ASN A 53 5.62 -12.68 -12.98
C ASN A 53 4.36 -11.85 -12.74
N ARG A 54 3.35 -12.40 -12.06
CA ARG A 54 2.14 -11.67 -11.68
C ARG A 54 2.26 -11.17 -10.25
N ILE A 55 1.88 -9.92 -10.06
CA ILE A 55 1.60 -9.41 -8.72
C ILE A 55 0.40 -10.17 -8.20
N GLU A 56 0.62 -10.93 -7.13
CA GLU A 56 -0.47 -11.61 -6.46
C GLU A 56 -1.27 -10.63 -5.59
N LEU A 57 -2.58 -10.78 -5.63
CA LEU A 57 -3.49 -9.97 -4.82
C LEU A 57 -3.93 -10.74 -3.58
N TRP A 58 -4.36 -9.99 -2.56
CA TRP A 58 -4.95 -10.59 -1.36
C TRP A 58 -6.34 -11.12 -1.67
N ASN A 59 -6.56 -12.39 -1.32
CA ASN A 59 -7.83 -13.05 -1.57
C ASN A 59 -8.99 -12.28 -0.92
N ASN A 60 -10.04 -12.02 -1.69
CA ASN A 60 -11.23 -11.30 -1.23
C ASN A 60 -10.93 -9.92 -0.61
N ALA A 61 -9.80 -9.31 -0.94
CA ALA A 61 -9.34 -8.05 -0.36
C ALA A 61 -9.19 -8.10 1.18
N VAL A 62 -8.92 -9.30 1.74
CA VAL A 62 -8.73 -9.51 3.18
C VAL A 62 -7.25 -9.67 3.49
N ILE A 63 -6.73 -8.80 4.34
CA ILE A 63 -5.31 -8.75 4.71
C ILE A 63 -5.15 -9.13 6.18
N PRO A 64 -4.66 -10.35 6.49
CA PRO A 64 -4.23 -10.68 7.83
C PRO A 64 -3.03 -9.83 8.23
N TYR A 65 -3.00 -9.33 9.47
CA TYR A 65 -1.91 -8.47 9.89
C TYR A 65 -1.41 -8.74 11.31
N VAL A 66 -0.17 -8.36 11.55
CA VAL A 66 0.47 -8.23 12.87
C VAL A 66 1.04 -6.84 13.00
N ILE A 67 0.85 -6.18 14.12
CA ILE A 67 1.55 -4.93 14.44
C ILE A 67 2.56 -5.25 15.53
N SER A 68 3.83 -5.04 15.26
CA SER A 68 4.91 -5.28 16.21
C SER A 68 4.72 -4.52 17.51
N ASP A 69 5.17 -5.12 18.61
CA ASP A 69 5.09 -4.50 19.93
C ASP A 69 5.94 -3.23 20.02
N LYS A 70 7.02 -3.15 19.26
CA LYS A 70 7.90 -1.98 19.18
C LYS A 70 7.28 -0.77 18.47
N MET A 71 6.16 -0.95 17.76
CA MET A 71 5.44 0.15 17.10
C MET A 71 4.87 1.19 18.09
N GLY A 72 4.74 0.87 19.35
CA GLY A 72 4.22 1.74 20.38
C GLY A 72 2.74 2.15 20.16
N ILE A 73 2.19 2.88 21.10
CA ILE A 73 0.76 3.29 21.09
C ILE A 73 0.45 4.23 19.91
N LYS A 74 1.35 5.18 19.62
CA LYS A 74 1.17 6.15 18.52
C LYS A 74 1.09 5.45 17.17
N GLY A 75 2.05 4.55 16.89
CA GLY A 75 2.09 3.82 15.62
C GLY A 75 0.87 2.92 15.45
N ARG A 76 0.51 2.13 16.45
CA ARG A 76 -0.72 1.31 16.44
C ARG A 76 -1.98 2.15 16.15
N LYS A 77 -2.10 3.35 16.74
CA LYS A 77 -3.23 4.25 16.51
C LYS A 77 -3.29 4.77 15.07
N VAL A 78 -2.13 5.11 14.48
CA VAL A 78 -2.06 5.61 13.11
C VAL A 78 -2.38 4.50 12.11
N ILE A 79 -1.80 3.30 12.28
CA ILE A 79 -2.08 2.13 11.43
C ILE A 79 -3.57 1.81 11.44
N ARG A 80 -4.20 1.70 12.61
CA ARG A 80 -5.64 1.45 12.72
C ARG A 80 -6.50 2.54 12.08
N LYS A 81 -6.05 3.81 12.10
CA LYS A 81 -6.72 4.90 11.36
C LYS A 81 -6.61 4.72 9.85
N ALA A 82 -5.47 4.24 9.36
CA ALA A 82 -5.29 3.93 7.93
C ALA A 82 -6.21 2.77 7.51
N PHE A 83 -6.28 1.68 8.27
CA PHE A 83 -7.21 0.57 8.02
C PHE A 83 -8.65 1.05 7.90
N ARG A 84 -9.13 1.85 8.87
CA ARG A 84 -10.48 2.41 8.82
C ARG A 84 -10.71 3.33 7.63
N ASN A 85 -9.69 4.06 7.19
CA ASN A 85 -9.80 4.92 6.01
C ASN A 85 -10.04 4.10 4.74
N LEU A 86 -9.26 3.02 4.53
CA LEU A 86 -9.39 2.09 3.43
C LEU A 86 -10.73 1.34 3.47
N ALA A 87 -11.07 0.73 4.59
CA ALA A 87 -12.30 -0.05 4.75
C ALA A 87 -13.59 0.75 4.56
N ARG A 88 -13.57 2.06 4.81
CA ARG A 88 -14.74 2.94 4.58
C ARG A 88 -14.98 3.29 3.13
N ARG A 89 -13.96 3.18 2.30
CA ARG A 89 -13.98 3.66 0.91
C ARG A 89 -13.91 2.54 -0.11
N THR A 90 -13.47 1.35 0.33
CA THR A 90 -13.22 0.18 -0.53
C THR A 90 -13.72 -1.09 0.15
N CYS A 91 -13.56 -2.24 -0.49
CA CYS A 91 -13.84 -3.54 0.14
C CYS A 91 -12.63 -4.10 0.92
N VAL A 92 -11.51 -3.40 0.95
CA VAL A 92 -10.31 -3.86 1.63
C VAL A 92 -10.53 -3.94 3.13
N THR A 93 -10.21 -5.09 3.70
CA THR A 93 -10.42 -5.39 5.12
C THR A 93 -9.14 -5.91 5.74
N PHE A 94 -8.82 -5.42 6.92
CA PHE A 94 -7.68 -5.88 7.71
C PHE A 94 -8.17 -6.68 8.91
N ILE A 95 -7.63 -7.89 9.09
CA ILE A 95 -7.98 -8.77 10.19
C ILE A 95 -6.72 -9.17 10.97
N PRO A 96 -6.79 -9.29 12.32
CA PRO A 96 -5.68 -9.82 13.09
C PRO A 96 -5.30 -11.22 12.61
N LYS A 97 -3.99 -11.47 12.44
CA LYS A 97 -3.48 -12.79 12.03
C LYS A 97 -3.91 -13.86 13.04
N GLN A 98 -4.43 -14.97 12.52
CA GLN A 98 -4.71 -16.19 13.27
C GLN A 98 -3.70 -17.29 12.87
N ALA A 99 -3.66 -18.38 13.63
CA ALA A 99 -2.70 -19.47 13.40
C ALA A 99 -2.79 -20.08 11.98
N TYR A 100 -3.99 -20.10 11.40
CA TYR A 100 -4.24 -20.65 10.05
C TYR A 100 -3.95 -19.68 8.91
N HIS A 101 -3.58 -18.40 9.18
CA HIS A 101 -3.17 -17.48 8.16
C HIS A 101 -1.68 -17.65 7.87
N ASN A 102 -1.34 -18.23 6.72
CA ASN A 102 0.05 -18.34 6.27
C ASN A 102 0.58 -17.01 5.79
N ASP A 103 -0.20 -16.29 4.98
CA ASP A 103 0.18 -15.02 4.37
C ASP A 103 -0.35 -13.85 5.21
N TYR A 104 0.53 -12.93 5.54
CA TYR A 104 0.15 -11.76 6.35
C TYR A 104 1.16 -10.62 6.24
N VAL A 105 0.68 -9.43 6.54
CA VAL A 105 1.50 -8.22 6.63
C VAL A 105 1.92 -7.99 8.09
N LYS A 106 3.22 -7.78 8.31
CA LYS A 106 3.79 -7.38 9.59
C LYS A 106 4.25 -5.93 9.55
N PHE A 107 3.60 -5.09 10.34
CA PHE A 107 4.01 -3.70 10.51
C PHE A 107 5.13 -3.59 11.53
N ILE A 108 6.28 -3.07 11.13
CA ILE A 108 7.46 -2.90 11.98
C ILE A 108 7.93 -1.45 12.03
N ALA A 109 8.64 -1.09 13.09
CA ALA A 109 9.36 0.17 13.22
C ALA A 109 10.85 -0.05 12.89
N ALA A 110 11.19 -0.17 11.61
CA ALA A 110 12.58 -0.30 11.21
C ALA A 110 13.37 1.00 11.45
N ARG A 111 14.70 0.91 11.49
CA ARG A 111 15.57 2.08 11.75
C ARG A 111 15.49 3.12 10.65
N LYS A 112 15.29 2.72 9.40
CA LYS A 112 15.30 3.59 8.23
C LYS A 112 14.07 3.40 7.37
N GLY A 113 13.43 4.52 7.05
CA GLY A 113 12.48 4.67 5.96
C GLY A 113 11.14 3.97 6.12
N CYS A 114 10.30 4.32 5.19
CA CYS A 114 9.05 3.65 4.90
C CYS A 114 9.31 2.75 3.71
N TYR A 115 8.86 1.51 3.73
CA TYR A 115 8.93 0.64 2.55
C TYR A 115 7.98 -0.54 2.65
N SER A 116 7.62 -1.08 1.49
CA SER A 116 6.77 -2.26 1.37
C SER A 116 7.10 -3.07 0.12
N SER A 117 6.73 -4.35 0.12
CA SER A 117 6.66 -5.14 -1.11
C SER A 117 5.37 -4.85 -1.88
N ILE A 118 5.38 -5.09 -3.20
CA ILE A 118 4.20 -4.93 -4.07
C ILE A 118 3.34 -6.20 -4.05
N GLY A 119 2.09 -6.05 -3.65
CA GLY A 119 1.12 -7.15 -3.62
C GLY A 119 1.38 -8.19 -2.53
N ARG A 120 0.73 -9.36 -2.64
CA ARG A 120 0.90 -10.49 -1.72
C ARG A 120 2.11 -11.34 -2.14
N LYS A 121 3.01 -11.63 -1.19
CA LYS A 121 4.26 -12.36 -1.46
C LYS A 121 4.25 -13.82 -1.01
N GLY A 122 3.26 -14.21 -0.24
CA GLY A 122 3.28 -15.47 0.50
C GLY A 122 4.07 -15.35 1.81
N GLY A 123 3.62 -16.04 2.85
CA GLY A 123 4.23 -15.97 4.16
C GLY A 123 4.13 -14.60 4.86
N GLU A 124 5.11 -14.32 5.71
CA GLU A 124 5.26 -13.00 6.35
C GLU A 124 5.86 -12.00 5.35
N GLN A 125 5.20 -10.86 5.15
CA GLN A 125 5.79 -9.72 4.44
C GLN A 125 5.76 -8.47 5.32
N VAL A 126 6.80 -7.65 5.19
CA VAL A 126 7.00 -6.48 6.04
C VAL A 126 6.47 -5.23 5.39
N VAL A 127 5.78 -4.41 6.19
CA VAL A 127 5.57 -2.99 5.95
C VAL A 127 6.36 -2.23 7.01
N SER A 128 7.42 -1.53 6.58
CA SER A 128 8.25 -0.72 7.45
C SER A 128 7.67 0.67 7.62
N LEU A 129 7.61 1.11 8.87
CA LEU A 129 7.17 2.44 9.26
C LEU A 129 8.19 3.02 10.25
N GLY A 130 9.38 3.34 9.72
CA GLY A 130 10.48 3.92 10.48
C GLY A 130 10.25 5.38 10.85
N ASP A 131 11.35 6.06 11.19
CA ASP A 131 11.30 7.47 11.57
C ASP A 131 10.73 8.33 10.44
N GLY A 132 9.78 9.19 10.79
CA GLY A 132 9.06 10.05 9.82
C GLY A 132 7.87 9.39 9.12
N CYS A 133 7.69 8.07 9.21
CA CYS A 133 6.64 7.32 8.51
C CYS A 133 5.31 7.24 9.28
N LEU A 134 5.30 7.63 10.56
CA LEU A 134 4.13 7.46 11.44
C LEU A 134 3.11 8.60 11.29
N ASP A 135 2.73 8.89 10.05
CA ASP A 135 1.55 9.66 9.73
C ASP A 135 0.60 8.89 8.81
N ARG A 136 -0.62 9.36 8.70
CA ARG A 136 -1.66 8.62 7.96
C ARG A 136 -1.36 8.49 6.47
N GLY A 137 -0.71 9.48 5.86
CA GLY A 137 -0.40 9.48 4.43
C GLY A 137 0.58 8.38 4.09
N HIS A 138 1.74 8.37 4.76
CA HIS A 138 2.77 7.34 4.54
C HIS A 138 2.24 5.93 4.84
N VAL A 139 1.50 5.75 5.95
CA VAL A 139 0.95 4.42 6.28
C VAL A 139 -0.02 3.92 5.20
N ILE A 140 -0.88 4.79 4.63
CA ILE A 140 -1.77 4.38 3.54
C ILE A 140 -0.95 4.10 2.28
N HIS A 141 0.07 4.89 1.98
CA HIS A 141 0.98 4.71 0.85
C HIS A 141 1.64 3.32 0.88
N GLU A 142 2.29 2.96 1.98
CA GLU A 142 2.93 1.65 2.13
C GLU A 142 1.92 0.49 2.05
N ILE A 143 0.72 0.69 2.57
CA ILE A 143 -0.36 -0.29 2.43
C ILE A 143 -0.78 -0.42 0.96
N MET A 144 -0.84 0.65 0.19
CA MET A 144 -1.17 0.59 -1.23
C MET A 144 -0.13 -0.21 -2.01
N HIS A 145 1.15 -0.12 -1.67
CA HIS A 145 2.17 -1.03 -2.21
C HIS A 145 1.83 -2.50 -1.89
N ALA A 146 1.59 -2.81 -0.62
CA ALA A 146 1.18 -4.16 -0.21
C ALA A 146 -0.11 -4.65 -0.89
N LEU A 147 -0.96 -3.74 -1.38
CA LEU A 147 -2.16 -4.02 -2.15
C LEU A 147 -1.90 -4.16 -3.66
N GLY A 148 -0.68 -3.96 -4.14
CA GLY A 148 -0.29 -4.21 -5.54
C GLY A 148 -0.04 -2.96 -6.38
N PHE A 149 0.02 -1.76 -5.80
CA PHE A 149 0.22 -0.51 -6.54
C PHE A 149 1.67 -0.06 -6.55
N PHE A 150 2.16 0.29 -7.73
CA PHE A 150 3.40 1.05 -7.93
C PHE A 150 3.15 2.55 -7.82
N HIS A 151 4.20 3.35 -7.94
CA HIS A 151 4.05 4.79 -7.96
C HIS A 151 3.37 5.28 -9.23
N GLU A 152 2.50 6.25 -9.11
CA GLU A 152 1.76 6.82 -10.24
C GLU A 152 2.69 7.48 -11.28
N HIS A 153 3.82 8.09 -10.85
CA HIS A 153 4.79 8.71 -11.76
C HIS A 153 5.58 7.69 -12.61
N SER A 154 5.55 6.42 -12.27
CA SER A 154 6.21 5.34 -13.04
C SER A 154 5.34 4.79 -14.16
N ARG A 155 4.10 5.23 -14.30
CA ARG A 155 3.21 4.80 -15.37
C ARG A 155 3.80 5.09 -16.74
N PHE A 156 3.56 4.20 -17.69
CA PHE A 156 4.05 4.34 -19.08
C PHE A 156 3.55 5.61 -19.78
N ASP A 157 2.36 6.11 -19.39
CA ASP A 157 1.76 7.31 -20.00
C ASP A 157 2.09 8.62 -19.25
N ARG A 158 2.90 8.55 -18.16
CA ARG A 158 3.20 9.68 -17.27
C ARG A 158 3.76 10.90 -18.01
N ASP A 159 4.53 10.70 -19.09
CA ASP A 159 5.15 11.78 -19.86
C ASP A 159 4.14 12.66 -20.61
N LYS A 160 2.88 12.26 -20.71
CA LYS A 160 1.79 13.12 -21.16
C LYS A 160 1.36 14.16 -20.12
N TYR A 161 1.65 13.91 -18.84
CA TYR A 161 1.14 14.69 -17.71
C TYR A 161 2.23 15.41 -16.93
N VAL A 162 3.39 14.80 -16.78
CA VAL A 162 4.52 15.36 -16.05
C VAL A 162 5.77 15.43 -16.91
N LYS A 163 6.64 16.39 -16.58
CA LYS A 163 7.99 16.52 -17.13
C LYS A 163 8.97 16.23 -16.01
N VAL A 164 9.89 15.27 -16.21
CA VAL A 164 11.00 15.01 -15.30
C VAL A 164 12.15 15.97 -15.61
N LEU A 165 12.66 16.62 -14.59
CA LEU A 165 13.77 17.56 -14.64
C LEU A 165 15.03 16.87 -14.17
N TRP A 166 15.60 16.02 -15.00
CA TRP A 166 16.70 15.11 -14.72
C TRP A 166 17.90 15.78 -14.06
N TRP A 167 18.23 17.02 -14.45
CA TRP A 167 19.34 17.78 -13.92
C TRP A 167 19.18 18.22 -12.45
N ASN A 168 17.98 18.13 -11.89
CA ASN A 168 17.70 18.43 -10.48
C ASN A 168 17.71 17.19 -9.59
N ILE A 169 17.77 15.98 -10.18
CA ILE A 169 17.78 14.72 -9.44
C ILE A 169 19.16 14.47 -8.80
N GLN A 170 19.18 13.93 -7.60
CA GLN A 170 20.40 13.47 -6.95
C GLN A 170 21.07 12.40 -7.81
N ARG A 171 22.40 12.49 -7.94
CA ARG A 171 23.19 11.51 -8.69
C ARG A 171 22.96 10.10 -8.15
N GLY A 172 22.70 9.14 -9.03
CA GLY A 172 22.42 7.75 -8.68
C GLY A 172 20.94 7.46 -8.36
N MET A 173 20.09 8.49 -8.26
CA MET A 173 18.65 8.33 -8.00
C MET A 173 17.79 8.42 -9.27
N GLU A 174 18.41 8.58 -10.45
CA GLU A 174 17.72 8.70 -11.73
C GLU A 174 16.86 7.47 -12.03
N ARG A 175 17.29 6.28 -11.59
CA ARG A 175 16.54 5.04 -11.76
C ARG A 175 15.13 5.08 -11.14
N ASN A 176 14.95 5.87 -10.08
CA ASN A 176 13.65 6.02 -9.39
C ASN A 176 12.63 6.84 -10.21
N PHE A 177 13.05 7.39 -11.34
CA PHE A 177 12.18 8.16 -12.25
C PHE A 177 11.97 7.47 -13.60
N LEU A 178 12.29 6.19 -13.71
CA LEU A 178 11.98 5.41 -14.90
C LEU A 178 10.46 5.20 -15.02
N SER A 179 9.97 5.10 -16.25
CA SER A 179 8.59 4.68 -16.51
C SER A 179 8.59 3.26 -17.02
N TYR A 180 7.61 2.47 -16.64
CA TYR A 180 7.50 1.08 -17.05
C TYR A 180 6.53 0.95 -18.21
N SER A 181 6.96 0.24 -19.29
CA SER A 181 6.16 0.03 -20.49
C SER A 181 4.99 -0.93 -20.28
N HIS A 182 5.11 -1.79 -19.30
CA HIS A 182 4.08 -2.73 -18.90
C HIS A 182 3.90 -2.65 -17.39
N TYR A 183 3.05 -1.76 -16.97
CA TYR A 183 2.64 -1.69 -15.58
C TYR A 183 1.92 -3.01 -15.25
N PRO A 184 2.41 -3.82 -14.29
CA PRO A 184 1.86 -5.16 -14.04
C PRO A 184 0.41 -5.14 -13.61
N VAL A 185 0.00 -4.03 -13.04
CA VAL A 185 -1.38 -3.67 -12.81
C VAL A 185 -1.62 -2.46 -13.73
N ASP A 186 -2.10 -2.70 -14.96
CA ASP A 186 -2.62 -1.61 -15.77
C ASP A 186 -3.38 -0.68 -14.83
N SER A 187 -3.27 0.62 -15.05
CA SER A 187 -3.97 1.67 -14.27
C SER A 187 -5.48 1.39 -14.11
N VAL A 188 -5.86 0.13 -14.28
CA VAL A 188 -7.22 -0.41 -14.32
C VAL A 188 -8.13 0.49 -15.17
N ASN A 189 -7.54 1.06 -16.25
CA ASN A 189 -8.17 2.02 -17.16
C ASN A 189 -8.68 3.29 -16.46
N GLU A 190 -8.04 3.70 -15.37
CA GLU A 190 -8.28 5.01 -14.76
C GLU A 190 -7.28 6.06 -15.28
N PRO A 191 -7.69 7.33 -15.40
CA PRO A 191 -6.82 8.40 -15.86
C PRO A 191 -5.64 8.61 -14.90
N TYR A 192 -4.55 9.17 -15.42
CA TYR A 192 -3.38 9.59 -14.62
C TYR A 192 -3.79 10.62 -13.56
N ASP A 193 -3.33 10.41 -12.34
CA ASP A 193 -3.73 11.23 -11.20
C ASP A 193 -2.54 11.90 -10.49
N LEU A 194 -2.34 13.19 -10.75
CA LEU A 194 -1.35 14.01 -10.03
C LEU A 194 -1.60 14.07 -8.52
N PHE A 195 -2.81 13.76 -8.08
CA PHE A 195 -3.23 13.81 -6.67
C PHE A 195 -3.32 12.43 -6.03
N SER A 196 -2.86 11.39 -6.73
CA SER A 196 -2.74 10.05 -6.16
C SER A 196 -1.85 10.08 -4.93
N ILE A 197 -2.22 9.28 -3.90
CA ILE A 197 -1.35 9.06 -2.75
C ILE A 197 -0.05 8.34 -3.15
N MET A 198 -0.04 7.68 -4.32
CA MET A 198 1.10 6.98 -4.89
C MET A 198 1.95 7.87 -5.82
N HIS A 199 1.67 9.17 -5.91
CA HIS A 199 2.44 10.07 -6.75
C HIS A 199 3.57 10.74 -5.96
N TYR A 200 4.79 10.74 -6.50
CA TYR A 200 5.91 11.52 -5.95
C TYR A 200 5.54 13.01 -5.87
N ASP A 201 6.12 13.71 -4.92
CA ASP A 201 6.03 15.16 -4.90
C ASP A 201 6.96 15.81 -5.93
N ASN A 202 6.74 17.10 -6.16
CA ASN A 202 7.52 17.88 -7.12
C ASN A 202 9.03 17.85 -6.85
N LYS A 203 9.47 17.62 -5.61
CA LYS A 203 10.87 17.71 -5.18
C LYS A 203 11.48 16.35 -4.76
N ALA A 204 10.81 15.26 -5.06
CA ALA A 204 11.32 13.93 -4.75
C ALA A 204 12.78 13.78 -5.25
N PHE A 205 13.68 13.30 -4.39
CA PHE A 205 15.11 13.11 -4.67
C PHE A 205 15.83 14.34 -5.28
N SER A 206 15.39 15.57 -4.93
CA SER A 206 16.02 16.79 -5.41
C SER A 206 17.41 16.98 -4.79
N ARG A 207 18.43 17.25 -5.62
CA ARG A 207 19.79 17.56 -5.19
C ARG A 207 20.02 19.00 -4.77
N ASN A 208 19.15 19.91 -5.21
CA ASN A 208 19.34 21.36 -5.11
C ASN A 208 18.10 22.09 -4.55
N GLY A 209 17.10 21.32 -4.06
CA GLY A 209 15.85 21.89 -3.55
C GLY A 209 14.88 22.40 -4.62
N GLN A 210 15.25 22.29 -5.91
CA GLN A 210 14.38 22.62 -7.04
C GLN A 210 13.47 21.42 -7.39
N ASP A 211 12.44 21.68 -8.19
CA ASP A 211 11.55 20.64 -8.65
C ASP A 211 12.30 19.60 -9.50
N THR A 212 12.02 18.33 -9.27
CA THR A 212 12.45 17.19 -10.08
C THR A 212 11.35 16.74 -11.04
N MET A 213 10.12 17.12 -10.75
CA MET A 213 8.96 16.91 -11.63
C MET A 213 8.05 18.14 -11.66
N GLN A 214 7.50 18.42 -12.83
CA GLN A 214 6.53 19.48 -13.04
C GLN A 214 5.34 18.99 -13.86
N SER A 215 4.14 19.48 -13.56
CA SER A 215 2.97 19.23 -14.40
C SER A 215 3.14 19.93 -15.76
N ARG A 216 2.86 19.22 -16.84
CA ARG A 216 2.91 19.81 -18.20
C ARG A 216 1.81 20.84 -18.42
N LYS A 217 0.65 20.66 -17.80
CA LYS A 217 -0.48 21.59 -17.94
C LYS A 217 -0.29 22.86 -17.14
N ASN A 218 0.30 22.77 -15.95
CA ASN A 218 0.57 23.89 -15.07
C ASN A 218 1.87 23.66 -14.30
N PRO A 219 3.00 24.26 -14.70
CA PRO A 219 4.31 24.07 -14.04
C PRO A 219 4.35 24.47 -12.56
N TYR A 220 3.44 25.35 -12.15
CA TYR A 220 3.35 25.82 -10.75
C TYR A 220 2.50 24.92 -9.87
N LEU A 221 1.79 23.94 -10.46
CA LEU A 221 0.96 23.01 -9.70
C LEU A 221 1.82 22.18 -8.74
N ARG A 222 1.42 22.18 -7.47
CA ARG A 222 2.01 21.30 -6.45
C ARG A 222 1.19 20.02 -6.33
N PHE A 223 1.89 18.89 -6.37
CA PHE A 223 1.30 17.55 -6.28
C PHE A 223 2.15 16.63 -5.39
N GLY A 224 1.69 15.42 -5.14
CA GLY A 224 2.28 14.51 -4.17
C GLY A 224 1.97 14.89 -2.72
N ARG A 225 2.58 14.20 -1.74
CA ARG A 225 2.41 14.43 -0.29
C ARG A 225 0.96 14.41 0.20
N HIS A 226 0.12 13.61 -0.43
CA HIS A 226 -1.29 13.50 -0.02
C HIS A 226 -1.41 12.67 1.27
N ARG A 227 -2.38 13.04 2.11
CA ARG A 227 -2.62 12.36 3.40
C ARG A 227 -3.80 11.40 3.36
N SER A 228 -4.36 11.16 2.19
CA SER A 228 -5.51 10.26 1.99
C SER A 228 -5.63 9.89 0.53
N LEU A 229 -6.29 8.78 0.26
CA LEU A 229 -6.63 8.34 -1.10
C LEU A 229 -7.38 9.42 -1.86
N SER A 230 -7.03 9.59 -3.13
CA SER A 230 -7.81 10.35 -4.10
C SER A 230 -9.08 9.59 -4.50
N GLN A 231 -9.93 10.20 -5.33
CA GLN A 231 -11.07 9.48 -5.91
C GLN A 231 -10.62 8.47 -6.97
N VAL A 232 -9.50 8.74 -7.65
CA VAL A 232 -8.93 7.82 -8.65
C VAL A 232 -8.28 6.63 -7.94
N ASP A 233 -7.51 6.85 -6.87
CA ASP A 233 -6.97 5.76 -6.03
C ASP A 233 -8.08 4.79 -5.57
N ILE A 234 -9.21 5.33 -5.09
CA ILE A 234 -10.35 4.52 -4.65
C ILE A 234 -10.93 3.71 -5.80
N LYS A 235 -11.08 4.31 -6.98
CA LYS A 235 -11.59 3.61 -8.17
C LYS A 235 -10.64 2.53 -8.63
N GLN A 236 -9.34 2.82 -8.69
CA GLN A 236 -8.33 1.84 -9.06
C GLN A 236 -8.35 0.65 -8.09
N LEU A 237 -8.36 0.92 -6.78
CA LEU A 237 -8.39 -0.11 -5.76
C LEU A 237 -9.68 -0.95 -5.80
N THR A 238 -10.84 -0.31 -5.99
CA THR A 238 -12.13 -1.01 -6.13
C THR A 238 -12.20 -1.87 -7.37
N LYS A 239 -11.65 -1.44 -8.48
CA LYS A 239 -11.58 -2.23 -9.72
C LYS A 239 -10.59 -3.38 -9.59
N LEU A 240 -9.38 -3.13 -9.06
CA LEU A 240 -8.35 -4.14 -8.90
C LEU A 240 -8.82 -5.32 -8.07
N TYR A 241 -9.50 -5.04 -6.96
CA TYR A 241 -10.03 -6.07 -6.07
C TYR A 241 -11.46 -6.51 -6.40
N ASN A 242 -12.00 -6.04 -7.54
CA ASN A 242 -13.36 -6.34 -7.95
C ASN A 242 -14.35 -6.15 -6.81
N CYS A 243 -14.20 -5.03 -6.09
CA CYS A 243 -15.07 -4.72 -4.95
C CYS A 243 -16.53 -4.72 -5.40
N PRO A 244 -17.42 -5.40 -4.68
CA PRO A 244 -18.83 -5.33 -4.99
C PRO A 244 -19.25 -3.85 -4.97
N THR A 245 -19.92 -3.41 -6.03
CA THR A 245 -20.55 -2.08 -6.02
C THR A 245 -21.44 -2.04 -4.78
N PRO A 246 -21.22 -1.08 -3.86
CA PRO A 246 -22.10 -0.96 -2.74
C PRO A 246 -23.52 -0.84 -3.31
N PRO A 247 -24.48 -1.64 -2.84
CA PRO A 247 -25.86 -1.45 -3.26
C PRO A 247 -26.11 0.04 -3.12
N ARG A 248 -26.66 0.68 -4.20
CA ARG A 248 -27.03 2.11 -4.17
C ARG A 248 -27.52 2.38 -2.77
N ARG A 249 -26.85 3.24 -2.03
CA ARG A 249 -27.19 3.55 -0.64
C ARG A 249 -28.71 3.81 -0.60
N SER A 250 -29.48 2.78 -0.44
CA SER A 250 -30.68 2.91 0.35
C SER A 250 -30.12 3.51 1.64
N ARG A 251 -30.65 4.63 2.07
CA ARG A 251 -30.26 5.26 3.34
C ARG A 251 -30.53 4.26 4.48
N GLY A 252 -29.83 3.12 4.42
CA GLY A 252 -29.77 2.09 5.43
C GLY A 252 -28.92 2.67 6.53
N PHE A 253 -29.55 3.05 7.59
CA PHE A 253 -28.93 3.59 8.77
C PHE A 253 -27.82 2.62 9.20
N CYS A 254 -26.56 3.10 9.17
CA CYS A 254 -25.46 2.44 9.87
C CYS A 254 -25.82 2.44 11.37
N TYR A 255 -26.21 1.31 11.90
CA TYR A 255 -26.61 1.16 13.29
C TYR A 255 -26.00 -0.07 13.93
N ASN A 256 -25.90 -0.01 15.25
CA ASN A 256 -25.54 -1.16 16.02
C ASN A 256 -26.79 -2.00 16.29
N LYS A 257 -26.75 -3.29 15.96
CA LYS A 257 -27.83 -4.23 16.24
C LYS A 257 -27.86 -4.64 17.73
N TYR A 258 -26.76 -4.39 18.44
CA TYR A 258 -26.61 -4.74 19.85
C TYR A 258 -26.39 -3.48 20.69
N SER A 259 -27.12 -3.36 21.80
CA SER A 259 -27.16 -2.13 22.61
C SER A 259 -25.82 -1.79 23.29
N ARG A 260 -25.01 -2.80 23.60
CA ARG A 260 -23.70 -2.63 24.25
C ARG A 260 -22.51 -2.44 23.29
N CYS A 261 -22.76 -2.26 22.00
CA CYS A 261 -21.70 -2.11 21.01
C CYS A 261 -20.71 -1.00 21.33
N SER A 262 -21.21 0.15 21.81
CA SER A 262 -20.32 1.28 22.15
C SER A 262 -19.39 0.94 23.33
N SER A 263 -19.87 0.21 24.32
CA SER A 263 -19.06 -0.27 25.44
C SER A 263 -18.02 -1.27 24.99
N TYR A 264 -18.39 -2.22 24.13
CA TYR A 264 -17.44 -3.20 23.59
C TYR A 264 -16.38 -2.55 22.71
N ALA A 265 -16.77 -1.61 21.85
CA ALA A 265 -15.82 -0.91 20.98
C ALA A 265 -14.88 0.04 21.74
N ALA A 266 -15.27 0.45 22.96
CA ALA A 266 -14.43 1.26 23.84
C ALA A 266 -13.33 0.42 24.53
N THR A 267 -13.54 -0.88 24.70
CA THR A 267 -12.48 -1.79 25.13
C THR A 267 -11.50 -1.99 23.98
N SER A 268 -10.20 -1.87 24.26
CA SER A 268 -9.14 -1.61 23.25
C SER A 268 -9.09 -2.57 22.06
N ASP A 269 -9.63 -3.78 22.17
CA ASP A 269 -9.41 -4.85 21.20
C ASP A 269 -10.69 -5.55 20.72
N ALA A 270 -11.88 -5.16 21.18
CA ALA A 270 -13.10 -5.90 20.86
C ALA A 270 -13.45 -5.92 19.37
N CYS A 271 -13.20 -4.80 18.65
CA CYS A 271 -13.43 -4.72 17.22
C CYS A 271 -12.49 -5.63 16.41
N GLU A 272 -11.38 -6.04 17.00
CA GLU A 272 -10.37 -6.91 16.40
C GLU A 272 -10.51 -8.36 16.87
N LYS A 273 -10.60 -8.60 18.18
CA LYS A 273 -10.69 -9.94 18.76
C LYS A 273 -12.00 -10.66 18.44
N SER A 274 -13.08 -9.91 18.27
CA SER A 274 -14.41 -10.43 17.96
C SER A 274 -14.92 -9.90 16.63
N TYR A 275 -14.04 -9.82 15.62
CA TYR A 275 -14.28 -9.15 14.33
C TYR A 275 -15.62 -9.53 13.70
N GLU A 276 -15.91 -10.83 13.54
CA GLU A 276 -17.15 -11.30 12.88
C GLU A 276 -18.40 -10.86 13.66
N PHE A 277 -18.40 -10.99 14.97
CA PHE A 277 -19.49 -10.50 15.80
C PHE A 277 -19.64 -8.99 15.69
N MET A 278 -18.54 -8.26 15.81
CA MET A 278 -18.55 -6.80 15.79
C MET A 278 -18.93 -6.25 14.41
N LYS A 279 -18.55 -6.92 13.34
CA LYS A 279 -18.96 -6.57 11.97
C LYS A 279 -20.45 -6.74 11.75
N ILE A 280 -21.04 -7.82 12.25
CA ILE A 280 -22.45 -8.13 12.05
C ILE A 280 -23.37 -7.31 12.97
N TYR A 281 -22.98 -7.14 14.22
CA TYR A 281 -23.83 -6.60 15.27
C TYR A 281 -23.48 -5.19 15.72
N CYS A 282 -22.23 -4.78 15.56
CA CYS A 282 -21.68 -3.55 16.10
C CYS A 282 -20.99 -2.68 15.03
N SER A 283 -21.41 -2.79 13.79
CA SER A 283 -20.77 -2.17 12.63
C SER A 283 -20.52 -0.67 12.80
N LYS A 284 -21.48 0.07 13.39
CA LYS A 284 -21.33 1.51 13.65
C LYS A 284 -20.27 1.80 14.70
N ALA A 285 -20.25 1.06 15.80
CA ALA A 285 -19.32 1.30 16.90
C ALA A 285 -17.86 1.02 16.49
N CYS A 286 -17.63 0.01 15.66
CA CYS A 286 -16.32 -0.33 15.13
C CYS A 286 -15.96 0.39 13.82
N GLY A 287 -16.87 1.18 13.28
CA GLY A 287 -16.64 1.93 12.04
C GLY A 287 -16.58 1.05 10.78
N PHE A 288 -17.28 -0.09 10.77
CA PHE A 288 -17.37 -0.99 9.62
C PHE A 288 -18.41 -0.55 8.59
N CYS A 289 -19.20 0.50 8.87
CA CYS A 289 -20.18 1.06 7.95
C CYS A 289 -20.26 2.61 7.95
#